data_a4478b539287c778ac97f185a8624bab
#
_entry.id   a4478b539287c778ac97f185a8624bab
#
_cell.length_a   1.000
_cell.length_b   1.000
_cell.length_c   1.000
_cell.angle_alpha   90.00
_cell.angle_beta   90.00
_cell.angle_gamma   90.00
#
_symmetry.space_group_name_H-M   'P 1'
#
loop_
_entity.id
_entity.type
_entity.pdbx_description
1 polymer ?
#
loop_
_entity_poly.entity_id
_entity_poly.type
_entity_poly.pdbx_seq_one_letter_code
_entity_poly.pdbx_strand_id
1 'polypeptide(L)'
;MDCVFCKIIKGEIPSYKLYEDDLVMCFLDINPDSDGHMLIIPKKHYKDLDDITPEVLTHIMNISKKMKKLLEEKLNIDGLTLIQNNGEVEEVKHFHLHLKPFYNKNLKRDVKDVYELLTK
;
A
#
# COMPACT_ATOMS: atom_id res chain seq x y z
N MET A 1 19.23 5.58 -9.50
CA MET A 1 17.83 5.48 -9.97
C MET A 1 16.92 6.27 -9.03
N ASP A 2 16.22 7.26 -9.56
CA ASP A 2 15.37 8.15 -8.78
C ASP A 2 13.97 7.56 -8.60
N CYS A 3 13.90 6.51 -7.79
CA CYS A 3 12.63 5.87 -7.48
C CYS A 3 12.24 6.23 -6.04
N VAL A 4 11.11 6.93 -5.88
CA VAL A 4 10.64 7.34 -4.56
C VAL A 4 10.40 6.14 -3.65
N PHE A 5 9.86 5.05 -4.19
CA PHE A 5 9.63 3.84 -3.38
C PHE A 5 10.93 3.15 -2.99
N CYS A 6 11.93 3.15 -3.88
CA CYS A 6 13.25 2.63 -3.53
C CYS A 6 13.86 3.43 -2.38
N LYS A 7 13.64 4.74 -2.38
CA LYS A 7 14.13 5.62 -1.30
C LYS A 7 13.41 5.35 0.02
N ILE A 8 12.11 5.07 -0.05
CA ILE A 8 11.33 4.70 1.15
C ILE A 8 11.85 3.37 1.72
N ILE A 9 12.12 2.40 0.86
CA ILE A 9 12.65 1.10 1.28
C ILE A 9 13.99 1.25 1.98
N LYS A 10 14.83 2.14 1.50
CA LYS A 10 16.16 2.41 2.09
C LYS A 10 16.09 3.28 3.34
N GLY A 11 14.92 3.82 3.66
CA GLY A 11 14.77 4.71 4.81
C GLY A 11 15.21 6.14 4.55
N GLU A 12 15.46 6.52 3.30
CA GLU A 12 15.87 7.87 2.92
C GLU A 12 14.70 8.85 2.94
N ILE A 13 13.49 8.34 2.72
CA ILE A 13 12.25 9.11 2.80
C ILE A 13 11.37 8.45 3.86
N PRO A 14 10.84 9.20 4.83
CA PRO A 14 9.97 8.62 5.86
C PRO A 14 8.64 8.16 5.28
N SER A 15 8.04 7.18 5.93
CA SER A 15 6.73 6.65 5.56
C SER A 15 5.98 6.16 6.79
N TYR A 16 4.67 6.05 6.67
CA TYR A 16 3.83 5.44 7.70
C TYR A 16 3.77 3.93 7.44
N LYS A 17 4.82 3.22 7.85
CA LYS A 17 5.00 1.81 7.56
C LYS A 17 4.08 0.95 8.46
N LEU A 18 3.33 0.06 7.82
CA LEU A 18 2.39 -0.84 8.51
C LEU A 18 2.91 -2.28 8.58
N TYR A 19 3.70 -2.68 7.60
CA TYR A 19 4.22 -4.05 7.52
C TYR A 19 5.49 -4.08 6.67
N GLU A 20 6.38 -4.98 7.02
CA GLU A 20 7.62 -5.18 6.26
C GLU A 20 8.14 -6.58 6.47
N ASP A 21 8.61 -7.22 5.40
CA ASP A 21 9.34 -8.48 5.47
C ASP A 21 10.46 -8.45 4.42
N ASP A 22 11.08 -9.60 4.15
CA ASP A 22 12.20 -9.66 3.21
C ASP A 22 11.81 -9.32 1.77
N LEU A 23 10.55 -9.51 1.41
CA LEU A 23 10.08 -9.37 0.03
C LEU A 23 9.29 -8.09 -0.23
N VAL A 24 8.56 -7.60 0.76
CA VAL A 24 7.61 -6.49 0.56
C VAL A 24 7.61 -5.50 1.72
N MET A 25 7.05 -4.32 1.43
CA MET A 25 6.78 -3.30 2.42
C MET A 25 5.38 -2.74 2.17
N CYS A 26 4.64 -2.48 3.24
CA CYS A 26 3.32 -1.85 3.17
C CYS A 26 3.32 -0.56 3.98
N PHE A 27 2.81 0.52 3.40
CA PHE A 27 2.74 1.82 4.06
C PHE A 27 1.52 2.61 3.58
N LEU A 28 1.10 3.59 4.39
CA LEU A 28 -0.02 4.43 4.02
C LEU A 28 0.37 5.42 2.91
N ASP A 29 -0.56 5.64 1.97
CA ASP A 29 -0.42 6.69 0.97
C ASP A 29 -0.59 8.04 1.68
N ILE A 30 0.33 8.98 1.45
CA ILE A 30 0.29 10.30 2.07
C ILE A 30 -0.75 11.21 1.40
N ASN A 31 -1.24 10.84 0.21
CA ASN A 31 -2.32 11.53 -0.49
C ASN A 31 -3.48 10.56 -0.65
N PRO A 32 -4.11 10.13 0.45
CA PRO A 32 -5.06 9.03 0.41
C PRO A 32 -6.39 9.44 -0.25
N ASP A 33 -6.98 8.49 -0.98
CA ASP A 33 -8.34 8.67 -1.51
C ASP A 33 -9.38 8.42 -0.40
N SER A 34 -9.01 7.65 0.61
CA SER A 34 -9.86 7.37 1.77
C SER A 34 -8.98 6.95 2.94
N ASP A 35 -9.56 6.94 4.15
CA ASP A 35 -8.82 6.52 5.34
C ASP A 35 -8.35 5.08 5.20
N GLY A 36 -7.05 4.88 5.41
CA GLY A 36 -6.46 3.55 5.31
C GLY A 36 -5.98 3.18 3.91
N HIS A 37 -6.08 4.10 2.94
CA HIS A 37 -5.50 3.88 1.60
C HIS A 37 -4.02 3.57 1.76
N MET A 38 -3.63 2.36 1.38
CA MET A 38 -2.26 1.90 1.57
C MET A 38 -1.69 1.28 0.30
N LEU A 39 -0.37 1.20 0.27
CA LEU A 39 0.37 0.62 -0.84
C LEU A 39 1.15 -0.59 -0.34
N ILE A 40 1.17 -1.65 -1.14
CA ILE A 40 2.05 -2.79 -0.91
C ILE A 40 3.02 -2.82 -2.07
N ILE A 41 4.31 -2.73 -1.78
CA ILE A 41 5.35 -2.69 -2.80
C ILE A 41 6.35 -3.83 -2.59
N PRO A 42 6.92 -4.38 -3.68
CA PRO A 42 8.04 -5.29 -3.55
C PRO A 42 9.31 -4.50 -3.20
N LYS A 43 10.19 -5.10 -2.41
CA LYS A 43 11.47 -4.45 -2.06
C LYS A 43 12.40 -4.39 -3.26
N LYS A 44 12.38 -5.43 -4.11
CA LYS A 44 13.11 -5.39 -5.36
C LYS A 44 12.37 -4.49 -6.35
N HIS A 45 13.10 -3.68 -7.09
CA HIS A 45 12.50 -2.77 -8.05
C HIS A 45 12.01 -3.55 -9.28
N TYR A 46 10.71 -3.77 -9.37
CA TYR A 46 10.05 -4.26 -10.58
C TYR A 46 9.28 -3.09 -11.18
N LYS A 47 9.34 -2.93 -12.48
CA LYS A 47 8.71 -1.80 -13.15
C LYS A 47 7.19 -1.90 -13.13
N ASP A 48 6.65 -3.06 -13.48
CA ASP A 48 5.21 -3.24 -13.64
C ASP A 48 4.81 -4.72 -13.55
N LEU A 49 3.57 -5.01 -13.94
CA LEU A 49 3.01 -6.37 -13.89
C LEU A 49 3.79 -7.38 -14.74
N ASP A 50 4.36 -6.93 -15.86
CA ASP A 50 5.12 -7.84 -16.73
C ASP A 50 6.45 -8.23 -16.12
N ASP A 51 7.02 -7.35 -15.31
CA ASP A 51 8.36 -7.50 -14.76
C ASP A 51 8.39 -8.29 -13.46
N ILE A 52 7.34 -8.16 -12.63
CA ILE A 52 7.28 -8.80 -11.32
C ILE A 52 7.17 -10.32 -11.45
N THR A 53 7.86 -11.06 -10.57
CA THR A 53 7.78 -12.52 -10.58
C THR A 53 6.46 -13.02 -9.98
N PRO A 54 5.96 -14.18 -10.45
CA PRO A 54 4.74 -14.76 -9.85
C PRO A 54 4.86 -15.00 -8.36
N GLU A 55 6.04 -15.39 -7.86
CA GLU A 55 6.27 -15.61 -6.44
C GLU A 55 6.05 -14.35 -5.62
N VAL A 56 6.64 -13.24 -6.05
CA VAL A 56 6.50 -11.97 -5.33
C VAL A 56 5.07 -11.44 -5.44
N LEU A 57 4.46 -11.59 -6.61
CA LEU A 57 3.07 -11.17 -6.83
C LEU A 57 2.12 -11.93 -5.89
N THR A 58 2.30 -13.24 -5.77
CA THR A 58 1.51 -14.06 -4.85
C THR A 58 1.70 -13.60 -3.40
N HIS A 59 2.94 -13.29 -3.03
CA HIS A 59 3.22 -12.82 -1.68
C HIS A 59 2.51 -11.49 -1.39
N ILE A 60 2.53 -10.56 -2.36
CA ILE A 60 1.80 -9.29 -2.22
C ILE A 60 0.31 -9.54 -2.00
N MET A 61 -0.28 -10.47 -2.74
CA MET A 61 -1.70 -10.80 -2.56
C MET A 61 -1.97 -11.42 -1.18
N ASN A 62 -1.05 -12.25 -0.68
CA ASN A 62 -1.18 -12.79 0.67
C ASN A 62 -1.13 -11.70 1.74
N ILE A 63 -0.26 -10.72 1.57
CA ILE A 63 -0.18 -9.59 2.51
C ILE A 63 -1.43 -8.71 2.39
N SER A 64 -2.00 -8.55 1.20
CA SER A 64 -3.23 -7.78 1.02
C SER A 64 -4.39 -8.40 1.81
N LYS A 65 -4.42 -9.72 1.94
CA LYS A 65 -5.43 -10.41 2.77
C LYS A 65 -5.29 -10.03 4.24
N LYS A 66 -4.06 -9.96 4.75
CA LYS A 66 -3.79 -9.54 6.13
C LYS A 66 -4.18 -8.09 6.35
N MET A 67 -3.85 -7.21 5.42
CA MET A 67 -4.16 -5.80 5.54
C MET A 67 -5.66 -5.54 5.47
N LYS A 68 -6.38 -6.30 4.64
CA LYS A 68 -7.85 -6.21 4.59
C LYS A 68 -8.45 -6.49 5.97
N LYS A 69 -8.00 -7.56 6.64
CA LYS A 69 -8.48 -7.88 8.00
C LYS A 69 -8.18 -6.77 8.99
N LEU A 70 -6.98 -6.21 8.92
CA LEU A 70 -6.58 -5.10 9.78
C LEU A 70 -7.51 -3.89 9.57
N LEU A 71 -7.78 -3.55 8.31
CA LEU A 71 -8.67 -2.44 7.97
C LEU A 71 -10.09 -2.67 8.48
N GLU A 72 -10.60 -3.90 8.35
CA GLU A 72 -11.92 -4.26 8.85
C GLU A 72 -12.01 -4.13 10.37
N GLU A 73 -10.98 -4.60 11.08
CA GLU A 73 -10.95 -4.57 12.54
C GLU A 73 -10.79 -3.17 13.12
N LYS A 74 -9.90 -2.37 12.52
CA LYS A 74 -9.50 -1.08 13.09
C LYS A 74 -10.29 0.12 12.56
N LEU A 75 -10.75 0.05 11.32
CA LEU A 75 -11.40 1.18 10.66
C LEU A 75 -12.84 0.91 10.22
N ASN A 76 -13.34 -0.31 10.40
CA ASN A 76 -14.72 -0.70 10.05
C ASN A 76 -15.07 -0.32 8.61
N ILE A 77 -14.22 -0.69 7.66
CA ILE A 77 -14.44 -0.38 6.25
C ILE A 77 -15.67 -1.10 5.72
N ASP A 78 -16.37 -0.48 4.77
CA ASP A 78 -17.56 -1.05 4.13
C ASP A 78 -17.22 -1.79 2.84
N GLY A 79 -16.04 -1.59 2.30
CA GLY A 79 -15.54 -2.28 1.11
C GLY A 79 -14.07 -2.01 0.90
N LEU A 80 -13.48 -2.71 -0.05
CA LEU A 80 -12.07 -2.54 -0.37
C LEU A 80 -11.85 -2.76 -1.86
N THR A 81 -11.14 -1.84 -2.50
CA THR A 81 -10.75 -1.94 -3.90
C THR A 81 -9.25 -2.13 -4.00
N LEU A 82 -8.83 -3.09 -4.82
CA LEU A 82 -7.42 -3.31 -5.12
C LEU A 82 -7.16 -2.80 -6.54
N ILE A 83 -6.15 -1.92 -6.70
CA ILE A 83 -5.80 -1.33 -8.00
C ILE A 83 -4.30 -1.41 -8.19
N GLN A 84 -3.90 -1.91 -9.36
CA GLN A 84 -2.50 -1.92 -9.79
C GLN A 84 -2.45 -1.33 -11.20
N ASN A 85 -1.67 -0.28 -11.38
CA ASN A 85 -1.60 0.46 -12.64
C ASN A 85 -0.33 0.13 -13.41
N ASN A 86 -0.44 0.09 -14.73
CA ASN A 86 0.67 -0.17 -15.65
C ASN A 86 0.67 0.83 -16.78
N GLY A 87 1.86 1.13 -17.33
CA GLY A 87 1.97 2.00 -18.49
C GLY A 87 1.68 3.46 -18.14
N GLU A 88 0.95 4.15 -19.01
CA GLU A 88 0.73 5.59 -18.89
C GLU A 88 -0.09 6.00 -17.66
N VAL A 89 -0.88 5.09 -17.10
CA VAL A 89 -1.68 5.38 -15.90
C VAL A 89 -0.89 5.16 -14.62
N GLU A 90 0.36 4.69 -14.72
CA GLU A 90 1.22 4.45 -13.58
C GLU A 90 2.00 5.72 -13.23
N GLU A 91 1.84 6.22 -12.00
CA GLU A 91 2.53 7.43 -11.55
C GLU A 91 3.98 7.17 -11.15
N VAL A 92 4.23 6.04 -10.50
CA VAL A 92 5.56 5.64 -10.06
C VAL A 92 5.90 4.30 -10.72
N LYS A 93 7.01 4.26 -11.48
CA LYS A 93 7.41 3.06 -12.21
C LYS A 93 8.18 2.08 -11.33
N HIS A 94 7.53 1.69 -10.27
CA HIS A 94 7.90 0.65 -9.33
C HIS A 94 6.60 -0.02 -8.97
N PHE A 95 6.47 -1.31 -9.22
CA PHE A 95 5.22 -2.03 -8.98
C PHE A 95 4.65 -1.68 -7.62
N HIS A 96 3.37 -1.35 -7.57
CA HIS A 96 2.68 -1.10 -6.29
C HIS A 96 1.21 -1.45 -6.43
N LEU A 97 0.69 -2.09 -5.38
CA LEU A 97 -0.71 -2.43 -5.28
C LEU A 97 -1.38 -1.47 -4.32
N HIS A 98 -2.39 -0.75 -4.79
CA HIS A 98 -3.22 0.10 -3.94
C HIS A 98 -4.31 -0.73 -3.28
N LEU A 99 -4.48 -0.54 -1.97
CA LEU A 99 -5.66 -1.00 -1.25
C LEU A 99 -6.42 0.26 -0.86
N LYS A 100 -7.62 0.44 -1.44
CA LYS A 100 -8.44 1.64 -1.22
C LYS A 100 -9.72 1.28 -0.48
N PRO A 101 -9.82 1.57 0.83
CA PRO A 101 -11.05 1.32 1.56
C PRO A 101 -12.20 2.18 1.08
N PHE A 102 -13.41 1.60 1.15
CA PHE A 102 -14.63 2.29 0.85
C PHE A 102 -15.48 2.42 2.13
N TYR A 103 -16.07 3.58 2.32
CA TYR A 103 -16.92 3.88 3.47
C TYR A 103 -18.26 4.45 3.00
N ASN A 104 -19.35 3.98 3.61
CA ASN A 104 -20.68 4.54 3.35
C ASN A 104 -20.84 5.94 3.94
N LYS A 105 -19.98 6.28 4.90
CA LYS A 105 -19.96 7.59 5.54
C LYS A 105 -18.84 8.44 4.97
N ASN A 106 -19.08 9.74 4.83
CA ASN A 106 -18.07 10.68 4.37
C ASN A 106 -17.22 11.15 5.56
N LEU A 107 -16.27 10.32 5.97
CA LEU A 107 -15.36 10.60 7.07
C LEU A 107 -13.94 10.56 6.55
N LYS A 108 -13.17 11.61 6.80
CA LYS A 108 -11.76 11.65 6.42
C LYS A 108 -10.93 12.24 7.55
N ARG A 109 -9.98 11.45 8.04
CA ARG A 109 -9.06 11.80 9.12
C ARG A 109 -7.66 12.05 8.57
N ASP A 110 -6.80 12.71 9.34
CA ASP A 110 -5.40 12.88 8.97
C ASP A 110 -4.71 11.52 8.88
N VAL A 111 -3.75 11.39 7.96
CA VAL A 111 -2.99 10.14 7.75
C VAL A 111 -2.34 9.68 9.05
N LYS A 112 -1.78 10.61 9.82
CA LYS A 112 -1.16 10.30 11.11
C LYS A 112 -2.15 9.64 12.07
N ASP A 113 -3.37 10.18 12.17
CA ASP A 113 -4.41 9.63 13.05
C ASP A 113 -4.84 8.24 12.60
N VAL A 114 -4.97 8.04 11.29
CA VAL A 114 -5.28 6.73 10.72
C VAL A 114 -4.17 5.73 11.03
N TYR A 115 -2.91 6.16 10.89
CA TYR A 115 -1.77 5.32 11.21
C TYR A 115 -1.78 4.87 12.68
N GLU A 116 -2.09 5.79 13.58
CA GLU A 116 -2.18 5.47 15.00
C GLU A 116 -3.28 4.45 15.28
N LEU A 117 -4.44 4.58 14.62
CA LEU A 117 -5.53 3.61 14.76
C LEU A 117 -5.12 2.22 14.25
N LEU A 118 -4.40 2.16 13.14
CA LEU A 118 -4.00 0.90 12.53
C LEU A 118 -2.89 0.17 13.29
N THR A 119 -2.11 0.91 14.08
CA THR A 119 -0.95 0.36 14.79
C THR A 119 -1.14 0.16 16.28
N LYS A 120 -2.35 0.39 16.76
CA LYS A 120 -2.67 0.16 18.18
C LYS A 120 -2.89 -1.31 18.50
#